data_434d789a726a04c60ba22dc8e8d50bb6
#
_entry.id   434d789a726a04c60ba22dc8e8d50bb6
#
_cell.length_a   1.000
_cell.length_b   1.000
_cell.length_c   1.000
_cell.angle_alpha   90.00
_cell.angle_beta   90.00
_cell.angle_gamma   90.00
#
_symmetry.space_group_name_H-M   'P 1'
#
loop_
_entity.id
_entity.type
_entity.pdbx_description
1 polymer ?
#
loop_
_entity_poly.entity_id
_entity_poly.type
_entity_poly.pdbx_seq_one_letter_code
_entity_poly.pdbx_strand_id
1 'polypeptide(L)'
;LDPIAALIVSVLIIHASIEQLRPSLGELVENSLPEPVEAEIIKTILSFDGVKDPHNLRTRKIGNRDSIEVHVRMDGQMTLEKAHNITRAMEKKLKEQLGEGTFVIIHVEPIK
;
A
#
# COMPACT_ATOMS: atom_id res chain seq x y z
N LEU A 1 6.21 32.34 39.19
CA LEU A 1 5.53 31.40 38.31
C LEU A 1 4.98 30.22 39.11
N ASP A 2 3.75 29.92 38.91
CA ASP A 2 3.07 28.83 39.59
C ASP A 2 3.59 27.47 39.08
N PRO A 3 4.14 26.58 39.93
CA PRO A 3 4.59 25.26 39.54
C PRO A 3 3.46 24.39 38.93
N ILE A 4 2.22 24.59 39.34
CA ILE A 4 1.06 23.89 38.82
C ILE A 4 0.83 24.31 37.35
N ALA A 5 0.90 25.61 37.07
CA ALA A 5 0.79 26.12 35.70
C ALA A 5 1.89 25.56 34.78
N ALA A 6 3.12 25.51 35.28
CA ALA A 6 4.25 24.93 34.55
C ALA A 6 4.04 23.44 34.26
N LEU A 7 3.51 22.68 35.20
CA LEU A 7 3.19 21.27 35.02
C LEU A 7 2.12 21.08 33.95
N ILE A 8 1.05 21.85 33.96
CA ILE A 8 -0.02 21.78 32.97
C ILE A 8 0.52 22.07 31.55
N VAL A 9 1.32 23.12 31.40
CA VAL A 9 1.92 23.49 30.12
C VAL A 9 2.84 22.39 29.63
N SER A 10 3.63 21.78 30.51
CA SER A 10 4.54 20.67 30.17
C SER A 10 3.76 19.45 29.64
N VAL A 11 2.67 19.11 30.29
CA VAL A 11 1.80 17.98 29.85
C VAL A 11 1.21 18.27 28.47
N LEU A 12 0.73 19.49 28.23
CA LEU A 12 0.17 19.88 26.93
C LEU A 12 1.22 19.83 25.81
N ILE A 13 2.44 20.26 26.09
CA ILE A 13 3.55 20.22 25.13
C ILE A 13 3.91 18.77 24.79
N ILE A 14 4.01 17.90 25.80
CA ILE A 14 4.31 16.49 25.60
C ILE A 14 3.22 15.82 24.74
N HIS A 15 1.97 16.10 25.05
CA HIS A 15 0.84 15.55 24.28
C HIS A 15 0.89 15.97 22.81
N ALA A 16 1.07 17.27 22.54
CA ALA A 16 1.19 17.80 21.19
C ALA A 16 2.39 17.20 20.44
N SER A 17 3.51 17.02 21.12
CA SER A 17 4.71 16.41 20.54
C SER A 17 4.47 14.96 20.13
N ILE A 18 3.78 14.18 20.96
CA ILE A 18 3.44 12.79 20.66
C ILE A 18 2.50 12.72 19.46
N GLU A 19 1.50 13.60 19.38
CA GLU A 19 0.58 13.65 18.25
C GLU A 19 1.28 13.93 16.92
N GLN A 20 2.33 14.75 16.94
CA GLN A 20 3.11 15.03 15.73
C GLN A 20 4.09 13.91 15.39
N LEU A 21 4.65 13.25 16.40
CA LEU A 21 5.63 12.18 16.18
C LEU A 21 5.03 10.89 15.62
N ARG A 22 3.82 10.54 16.02
CA ARG A 22 3.20 9.28 15.58
C ARG A 22 3.12 9.11 14.08
N PRO A 23 2.59 10.08 13.31
CA PRO A 23 2.57 9.96 11.86
C PRO A 23 3.96 9.88 11.24
N SER A 24 4.90 10.70 11.78
CA SER A 24 6.29 10.73 11.28
C SER A 24 7.00 9.40 11.49
N LEU A 25 6.80 8.76 12.64
CA LEU A 25 7.35 7.44 12.92
C LEU A 25 6.73 6.38 12.02
N GLY A 26 5.42 6.47 11.75
CA GLY A 26 4.73 5.58 10.82
C GLY A 26 5.32 5.64 9.41
N GLU A 27 5.65 6.84 8.94
CA GLU A 27 6.31 7.03 7.65
C GLU A 27 7.73 6.44 7.64
N LEU A 28 8.48 6.62 8.72
CA LEU A 28 9.84 6.11 8.84
C LEU A 28 9.91 4.58 8.88
N VAL A 29 8.92 3.93 9.49
CA VAL A 29 8.86 2.46 9.53
C VAL A 29 8.08 1.86 8.36
N GLU A 30 7.65 2.69 7.43
CA GLU A 30 6.94 2.27 6.22
C GLU A 30 5.74 1.37 6.52
N ASN A 31 4.82 1.89 7.33
CA ASN A 31 3.60 1.15 7.70
C ASN A 31 2.81 0.72 6.45
N SER A 32 2.21 -0.47 6.53
CA SER A 32 1.28 -0.95 5.52
C SER A 32 0.09 -0.01 5.37
N LEU A 33 -0.51 0.00 4.19
CA LEU A 33 -1.75 0.72 3.96
C LEU A 33 -2.88 0.11 4.81
N PRO A 34 -3.94 0.89 5.13
CA PRO A 34 -5.07 0.36 5.92
C PRO A 34 -5.70 -0.88 5.29
N GLU A 35 -6.18 -1.80 6.11
CA GLU A 35 -6.83 -3.03 5.63
C GLU A 35 -7.93 -2.80 4.60
N PRO A 36 -8.84 -1.82 4.74
CA PRO A 36 -9.84 -1.57 3.71
C PRO A 36 -9.25 -1.22 2.34
N VAL A 37 -8.12 -0.53 2.32
CA VAL A 37 -7.41 -0.18 1.08
C VAL A 37 -6.80 -1.43 0.46
N GLU A 38 -6.16 -2.28 1.27
CA GLU A 38 -5.60 -3.55 0.79
C GLU A 38 -6.69 -4.48 0.24
N ALA A 39 -7.87 -4.54 0.89
CA ALA A 39 -9.00 -5.32 0.42
C ALA A 39 -9.49 -4.83 -0.95
N GLU A 40 -9.55 -3.52 -1.17
CA GLU A 40 -9.92 -2.95 -2.47
C GLU A 40 -8.88 -3.26 -3.55
N ILE A 41 -7.60 -3.27 -3.21
CA ILE A 41 -6.52 -3.67 -4.12
C ILE A 41 -6.73 -5.11 -4.59
N ILE A 42 -6.96 -6.04 -3.67
CA ILE A 42 -7.22 -7.45 -3.98
C ILE A 42 -8.46 -7.59 -4.86
N LYS A 43 -9.52 -6.88 -4.54
CA LYS A 43 -10.76 -6.87 -5.33
C LYS A 43 -10.50 -6.40 -6.76
N THR A 44 -9.74 -5.33 -6.92
CA THR A 44 -9.36 -4.81 -8.24
C THR A 44 -8.56 -5.84 -9.03
N ILE A 45 -7.58 -6.49 -8.40
CA ILE A 45 -6.76 -7.54 -9.03
C ILE A 45 -7.63 -8.71 -9.50
N LEU A 46 -8.54 -9.16 -8.66
CA LEU A 46 -9.45 -10.28 -8.99
C LEU A 46 -10.49 -9.94 -10.06
N SER A 47 -10.69 -8.66 -10.37
CA SER A 47 -11.60 -8.25 -11.43
C SER A 47 -11.05 -8.52 -12.84
N PHE A 48 -9.76 -8.79 -12.97
CA PHE A 48 -9.13 -9.10 -14.24
C PHE A 48 -9.27 -10.58 -14.59
N ASP A 49 -9.73 -10.84 -15.80
CA ASP A 49 -9.89 -12.21 -16.30
C ASP A 49 -8.53 -12.90 -16.46
N GLY A 50 -8.46 -14.15 -16.01
CA GLY A 50 -7.22 -14.94 -16.08
C GLY A 50 -6.26 -14.71 -14.92
N VAL A 51 -6.52 -13.79 -14.02
CA VAL A 51 -5.71 -13.54 -12.83
C VAL A 51 -6.31 -14.27 -11.65
N LYS A 52 -5.49 -15.08 -10.98
CA LYS A 52 -5.92 -15.91 -9.84
C LYS A 52 -4.94 -15.81 -8.69
N ASP A 53 -5.42 -16.13 -7.50
CA ASP A 53 -4.65 -16.31 -6.29
C ASP A 53 -3.67 -15.15 -6.01
N PRO A 54 -4.16 -13.92 -5.85
CA PRO A 54 -3.30 -12.84 -5.38
C PRO A 54 -2.82 -13.15 -3.97
N HIS A 55 -1.51 -13.11 -3.76
CA HIS A 55 -0.89 -13.43 -2.47
C HIS A 55 0.38 -12.60 -2.26
N ASN A 56 0.94 -12.69 -1.07
CA ASN A 56 2.12 -11.91 -0.69
C ASN A 56 1.97 -10.42 -0.98
N LEU A 57 0.76 -9.90 -0.77
CA LEU A 57 0.53 -8.47 -0.91
C LEU A 57 1.31 -7.71 0.13
N ARG A 58 2.16 -6.81 -0.33
CA ARG A 58 2.92 -5.89 0.52
C ARG A 58 2.59 -4.49 0.07
N THR A 59 2.11 -3.70 0.99
CA THR A 59 1.82 -2.30 0.77
C THR A 59 2.55 -1.44 1.78
N ARG A 60 2.96 -0.27 1.36
CA ARG A 60 3.59 0.70 2.26
C ARG A 60 3.45 2.09 1.70
N LYS A 61 3.54 3.05 2.57
CA LYS A 61 3.54 4.46 2.19
C LYS A 61 4.97 4.99 2.28
N ILE A 62 5.49 5.46 1.15
CA ILE A 62 6.83 6.03 1.07
C ILE A 62 6.67 7.51 0.75
N GLY A 63 6.82 8.38 1.78
CA GLY A 63 6.54 9.79 1.65
C GLY A 63 5.07 10.02 1.29
N ASN A 64 4.81 10.65 0.15
CA ASN A 64 3.47 10.90 -0.35
C ASN A 64 3.03 9.90 -1.42
N ARG A 65 3.75 8.79 -1.58
CA ARG A 65 3.46 7.77 -2.60
C ARG A 65 3.15 6.44 -1.95
N ASP A 66 2.24 5.71 -2.55
CA ASP A 66 1.95 4.34 -2.17
C ASP A 66 2.82 3.39 -2.98
N SER A 67 3.23 2.29 -2.36
CA SER A 67 3.96 1.21 -3.02
C SER A 67 3.21 -0.09 -2.82
N ILE A 68 3.01 -0.81 -3.91
CA ILE A 68 2.29 -2.09 -3.91
C ILE A 68 3.19 -3.13 -4.56
N GLU A 69 3.35 -4.26 -3.88
CA GLU A 69 3.97 -5.44 -4.42
C GLU A 69 3.02 -6.61 -4.20
N VAL A 70 2.72 -7.36 -5.24
CA VAL A 70 1.78 -8.48 -5.16
C VAL A 70 2.20 -9.60 -6.11
N HIS A 71 1.95 -10.83 -5.68
CA HIS A 71 2.12 -12.01 -6.51
C HIS A 71 0.74 -12.47 -6.99
N VAL A 72 0.64 -12.81 -8.26
CA VAL A 72 -0.59 -13.34 -8.85
C VAL A 72 -0.26 -14.58 -9.69
N ARG A 73 -1.25 -15.40 -9.92
CA ARG A 73 -1.10 -16.59 -10.74
C ARG A 73 -1.89 -16.45 -12.04
N MET A 74 -1.28 -16.89 -13.12
CA MET A 74 -1.87 -16.92 -14.45
C MET A 74 -1.57 -18.26 -15.11
N ASP A 75 -2.32 -18.60 -16.15
CA ASP A 75 -2.10 -19.82 -16.91
C ASP A 75 -0.64 -19.89 -17.41
N GLY A 76 0.06 -20.96 -17.06
CA GLY A 76 1.46 -21.16 -17.47
C GLY A 76 1.66 -21.30 -18.99
N GLN A 77 0.59 -21.57 -19.73
CA GLN A 77 0.62 -21.66 -21.21
C GLN A 77 0.31 -20.30 -21.87
N MET A 78 -0.02 -19.29 -21.10
CA MET A 78 -0.27 -17.94 -21.62
C MET A 78 1.02 -17.38 -22.23
N THR A 79 0.89 -16.68 -23.34
CA THR A 79 2.05 -15.99 -23.94
C THR A 79 2.55 -14.89 -23.00
N LEU A 80 3.84 -14.64 -23.05
CA LEU A 80 4.45 -13.55 -22.27
C LEU A 80 3.80 -12.20 -22.61
N GLU A 81 3.53 -11.98 -23.90
CA GLU A 81 2.88 -10.74 -24.35
C GLU A 81 1.50 -10.56 -23.72
N LYS A 82 0.68 -11.62 -23.70
CA LYS A 82 -0.65 -11.57 -23.09
C LYS A 82 -0.57 -11.32 -21.58
N ALA A 83 0.32 -12.02 -20.89
CA ALA A 83 0.54 -11.83 -19.46
C ALA A 83 1.01 -10.40 -19.16
N HIS A 84 1.94 -9.89 -19.95
CA HIS A 84 2.45 -8.52 -19.80
C HIS A 84 1.32 -7.49 -19.98
N ASN A 85 0.48 -7.66 -21.00
CA ASN A 85 -0.62 -6.74 -21.25
C ASN A 85 -1.63 -6.73 -20.10
N ILE A 86 -1.90 -7.87 -19.48
CA ILE A 86 -2.76 -7.98 -18.31
C ILE A 86 -2.12 -7.23 -17.12
N THR A 87 -0.84 -7.44 -16.86
CA THR A 87 -0.15 -6.74 -15.75
C THR A 87 -0.12 -5.24 -15.96
N ARG A 88 0.08 -4.78 -17.19
CA ARG A 88 0.04 -3.34 -17.52
C ARG A 88 -1.35 -2.75 -17.27
N ALA A 89 -2.39 -3.47 -17.61
CA ALA A 89 -3.77 -3.03 -17.35
C ALA A 89 -4.07 -2.97 -15.85
N MET A 90 -3.59 -3.97 -15.08
CA MET A 90 -3.71 -3.96 -13.62
C MET A 90 -2.96 -2.79 -12.99
N GLU A 91 -1.72 -2.57 -13.41
CA GLU A 91 -0.91 -1.44 -12.94
C GLU A 91 -1.62 -0.11 -13.17
N LYS A 92 -2.13 0.09 -14.38
CA LYS A 92 -2.89 1.30 -14.72
C LYS A 92 -4.11 1.48 -13.82
N LYS A 93 -4.87 0.42 -13.61
CA LYS A 93 -6.07 0.45 -12.78
C LYS A 93 -5.75 0.80 -11.32
N LEU A 94 -4.71 0.20 -10.78
CA LEU A 94 -4.26 0.48 -9.41
C LEU A 94 -3.75 1.91 -9.26
N LYS A 95 -3.06 2.45 -10.25
CA LYS A 95 -2.64 3.86 -10.24
C LYS A 95 -3.82 4.82 -10.33
N GLU A 96 -4.84 4.49 -11.10
CA GLU A 96 -6.08 5.27 -11.15
C GLU A 96 -6.78 5.28 -9.79
N GLN A 97 -6.75 4.15 -9.08
CA GLN A 97 -7.40 3.98 -7.78
C GLN A 97 -6.66 4.69 -6.64
N LEU A 98 -5.33 4.64 -6.64
CA LEU A 98 -4.48 5.10 -5.53
C LEU A 98 -3.68 6.36 -5.81
N GLY A 99 -3.50 6.73 -7.09
CA GLY A 99 -2.73 7.89 -7.51
C GLY A 99 -1.67 7.52 -8.54
N GLU A 100 -1.41 8.42 -9.47
CA GLU A 100 -0.46 8.21 -10.58
C GLU A 100 0.98 7.99 -10.11
N GLY A 101 1.34 8.49 -8.94
CA GLY A 101 2.66 8.31 -8.36
C GLY A 101 2.88 6.97 -7.66
N THR A 102 1.87 6.09 -7.65
CA THR A 102 1.95 4.78 -7.00
C THR A 102 2.96 3.87 -7.70
N PHE A 103 3.82 3.22 -6.93
CA PHE A 103 4.68 2.16 -7.43
C PHE A 103 3.93 0.83 -7.38
N VAL A 104 3.86 0.13 -8.51
CA VAL A 104 3.18 -1.16 -8.60
C VAL A 104 4.14 -2.18 -9.17
N ILE A 105 4.40 -3.23 -8.42
CA ILE A 105 5.20 -4.38 -8.85
C ILE A 105 4.31 -5.61 -8.78
N ILE A 106 4.13 -6.28 -9.91
CA ILE A 106 3.31 -7.48 -10.02
C ILE A 106 4.20 -8.63 -10.46
N HIS A 107 4.35 -9.61 -9.58
CA HIS A 107 5.09 -10.83 -9.87
C HIS A 107 4.12 -11.90 -10.34
N VAL A 108 4.29 -12.37 -11.57
CA VAL A 108 3.41 -13.37 -12.16
C VAL A 108 4.02 -14.75 -11.98
N GLU A 109 3.22 -15.66 -11.44
CA GLU A 109 3.57 -17.07 -11.27
C GLU A 109 2.63 -17.95 -12.08
N PRO A 110 3.10 -19.09 -12.59
CA PRO A 110 2.21 -20.02 -13.29
C PRO A 110 1.27 -20.73 -12.31
N ILE A 111 0.08 -21.03 -12.76
CA ILE A 111 -0.85 -21.91 -12.03
C ILE A 111 -0.28 -23.32 -12.06
N LYS A 112 -0.16 -23.92 -10.88
CA LYS A 112 0.31 -25.30 -10.74
C LYS A 112 -0.79 -26.30 -10.93
#